data_e06737bde321a3db54a809bd418491ed
#
_entry.id   e06737bde321a3db54a809bd418491ed
#
_cell.length_a   1.000
_cell.length_b   1.000
_cell.length_c   1.000
_cell.angle_alpha   90.00
_cell.angle_beta   90.00
_cell.angle_gamma   90.00
#
_symmetry.space_group_name_H-M   'P 1'
#
loop_
_entity.id
_entity.type
_entity.pdbx_description
1 polymer ?
#
loop_
_entity_poly.entity_id
_entity_poly.type
_entity_poly.pdbx_seq_one_letter_code
_entity_poly.pdbx_strand_id
1 'polypeptide(L)'
;MATEHQVRIAEALGVDVSGDGESVAAARILDEVALVIGERNGRRPATEKQVEYGQRLGLRLGAESLRVAAAKIHEELRRRSVDAIRTLDLKPGDRVVRRPVFEPHGEPHETTQEFVISSIQSNSRVFFKGGHGQSAWPTQLEKVDIQGSHPAHPADGVGR
;
A
#
# COMPACT_ATOMS: atom_id res chain seq x y z
N MET A 1 -13.84 -5.02 -7.84
CA MET A 1 -15.14 -4.75 -8.49
C MET A 1 -16.18 -4.56 -7.42
N ALA A 2 -17.13 -3.62 -7.64
CA ALA A 2 -18.28 -3.46 -6.75
C ALA A 2 -19.04 -4.78 -6.59
N THR A 3 -19.58 -5.04 -5.41
CA THR A 3 -20.39 -6.24 -5.16
C THR A 3 -21.78 -6.09 -5.81
N GLU A 4 -22.44 -7.20 -6.10
CA GLU A 4 -23.78 -7.20 -6.69
C GLU A 4 -24.80 -6.44 -5.82
N HIS A 5 -24.63 -6.52 -4.49
CA HIS A 5 -25.45 -5.77 -3.53
C HIS A 5 -25.21 -4.26 -3.65
N GLN A 6 -23.95 -3.83 -3.78
CA GLN A 6 -23.62 -2.42 -3.98
C GLN A 6 -24.14 -1.88 -5.30
N VAL A 7 -24.08 -2.66 -6.38
CA VAL A 7 -24.64 -2.27 -7.67
C VAL A 7 -26.13 -2.00 -7.56
N ARG A 8 -26.89 -2.90 -6.93
CA ARG A 8 -28.34 -2.71 -6.74
C ARG A 8 -28.69 -1.47 -5.90
N ILE A 9 -27.91 -1.19 -4.84
CA ILE A 9 -28.13 0.02 -4.03
C ILE A 9 -27.80 1.27 -4.84
N ALA A 10 -26.68 1.25 -5.57
CA ALA A 10 -26.26 2.36 -6.41
C ALA A 10 -27.26 2.68 -7.51
N GLU A 11 -27.81 1.66 -8.17
CA GLU A 11 -28.90 1.82 -9.15
C GLU A 11 -30.13 2.51 -8.55
N ALA A 12 -30.54 2.09 -7.34
CA ALA A 12 -31.67 2.71 -6.64
C ALA A 12 -31.42 4.18 -6.26
N LEU A 13 -30.15 4.58 -6.09
CA LEU A 13 -29.74 5.94 -5.78
C LEU A 13 -29.35 6.75 -7.03
N GLY A 14 -29.36 6.15 -8.23
CA GLY A 14 -28.97 6.79 -9.48
C GLY A 14 -27.44 7.03 -9.59
N VAL A 15 -26.63 6.23 -8.92
CA VAL A 15 -25.15 6.35 -8.90
C VAL A 15 -24.53 5.26 -9.77
N ASP A 16 -23.61 5.65 -10.66
CA ASP A 16 -22.82 4.68 -11.43
C ASP A 16 -21.58 4.24 -10.63
N VAL A 17 -21.48 2.93 -10.41
CA VAL A 17 -20.35 2.26 -9.75
C VAL A 17 -19.75 1.14 -10.60
N SER A 18 -20.06 1.09 -11.90
CA SER A 18 -19.72 -0.01 -12.80
C SER A 18 -18.21 -0.25 -12.95
N GLY A 19 -17.40 0.80 -12.84
CA GLY A 19 -15.95 0.73 -12.93
C GLY A 19 -15.21 0.73 -11.58
N ASP A 20 -15.94 0.77 -10.47
CA ASP A 20 -15.34 0.96 -9.15
C ASP A 20 -14.96 -0.36 -8.47
N GLY A 21 -13.95 -0.32 -7.62
CA GLY A 21 -13.70 -1.34 -6.62
C GLY A 21 -14.73 -1.28 -5.49
N GLU A 22 -14.72 -2.30 -4.64
CA GLU A 22 -15.69 -2.42 -3.53
C GLU A 22 -15.68 -1.21 -2.59
N SER A 23 -14.48 -0.74 -2.21
CA SER A 23 -14.33 0.40 -1.29
C SER A 23 -14.75 1.71 -1.92
N VAL A 24 -14.46 1.91 -3.21
CA VAL A 24 -14.85 3.12 -3.95
C VAL A 24 -16.35 3.15 -4.18
N ALA A 25 -16.96 2.03 -4.56
CA ALA A 25 -18.41 1.90 -4.69
C ALA A 25 -19.12 2.21 -3.38
N ALA A 26 -18.63 1.67 -2.25
CA ALA A 26 -19.17 1.99 -0.93
C ALA A 26 -19.08 3.49 -0.61
N ALA A 27 -17.95 4.13 -0.93
CA ALA A 27 -17.76 5.56 -0.69
C ALA A 27 -18.73 6.42 -1.51
N ARG A 28 -18.98 6.09 -2.80
CA ARG A 28 -19.94 6.79 -3.66
C ARG A 28 -21.37 6.65 -3.14
N ILE A 29 -21.77 5.43 -2.77
CA ILE A 29 -23.08 5.16 -2.19
C ILE A 29 -23.29 5.97 -0.91
N LEU A 30 -22.30 6.00 -0.02
CA LEU A 30 -22.37 6.77 1.22
C LEU A 30 -22.44 8.28 0.99
N ASP A 31 -21.76 8.79 -0.03
CA ASP A 31 -21.85 10.21 -0.40
C ASP A 31 -23.27 10.56 -0.88
N GLU A 32 -23.90 9.70 -1.67
CA GLU A 32 -25.26 9.92 -2.16
C GLU A 32 -26.28 9.79 -1.05
N VAL A 33 -26.16 8.78 -0.18
CA VAL A 33 -27.00 8.64 1.01
C VAL A 33 -26.91 9.89 1.88
N ALA A 34 -25.70 10.42 2.10
CA ALA A 34 -25.52 11.64 2.88
C ALA A 34 -26.23 12.86 2.27
N LEU A 35 -26.28 12.97 0.95
CA LEU A 35 -27.06 14.01 0.26
C LEU A 35 -28.57 13.83 0.48
N VAL A 36 -29.08 12.60 0.33
CA VAL A 36 -30.50 12.29 0.50
C VAL A 36 -30.98 12.58 1.91
N ILE A 37 -30.19 12.27 2.94
CA ILE A 37 -30.54 12.56 4.34
C ILE A 37 -30.23 13.99 4.79
N GLY A 38 -29.73 14.83 3.89
CA GLY A 38 -29.46 16.25 4.16
C GLY A 38 -28.24 16.50 5.09
N GLU A 39 -27.28 15.56 5.12
CA GLU A 39 -26.05 15.74 5.89
C GLU A 39 -25.21 16.91 5.32
N ARG A 40 -25.09 18.01 6.07
CA ARG A 40 -24.39 19.23 5.63
C ARG A 40 -22.94 19.02 5.16
N ASN A 41 -22.32 17.95 5.60
CA ASN A 41 -20.92 17.60 5.29
C ASN A 41 -20.79 16.35 4.42
N GLY A 42 -21.89 15.83 3.87
CA GLY A 42 -21.95 14.54 3.22
C GLY A 42 -20.99 14.38 2.04
N ARG A 43 -20.85 15.42 1.23
CA ARG A 43 -20.03 15.36 0.00
C ARG A 43 -18.95 16.46 -0.02
N ARG A 44 -18.04 16.41 0.96
CA ARG A 44 -16.88 17.30 0.95
C ARG A 44 -15.96 16.95 -0.21
N PRO A 45 -15.36 17.95 -0.91
CA PRO A 45 -14.38 17.69 -1.95
C PRO A 45 -13.11 17.06 -1.36
N ALA A 46 -12.36 16.35 -2.21
CA ALA A 46 -11.04 15.85 -1.85
C ALA A 46 -10.15 17.01 -1.37
N THR A 47 -9.35 16.76 -0.35
CA THR A 47 -8.39 17.76 0.15
C THR A 47 -7.24 17.94 -0.83
N GLU A 48 -6.59 19.11 -0.80
CA GLU A 48 -5.40 19.38 -1.61
C GLU A 48 -4.32 18.30 -1.40
N LYS A 49 -4.10 17.88 -0.15
CA LYS A 49 -3.16 16.79 0.18
C LYS A 49 -3.53 15.47 -0.47
N GLN A 50 -4.82 15.13 -0.51
CA GLN A 50 -5.28 13.91 -1.21
C GLN A 50 -5.09 14.02 -2.72
N VAL A 51 -5.37 15.17 -3.31
CA VAL A 51 -5.19 15.41 -4.75
C VAL A 51 -3.72 15.30 -5.11
N GLU A 52 -2.83 15.97 -4.37
CA GLU A 52 -1.38 15.92 -4.58
C GLU A 52 -0.82 14.49 -4.40
N TYR A 53 -1.23 13.81 -3.33
CA TYR A 53 -0.82 12.43 -3.11
C TYR A 53 -1.35 11.48 -4.19
N GLY A 54 -2.61 11.67 -4.60
CA GLY A 54 -3.20 10.92 -5.71
C GLY A 54 -2.43 11.10 -7.01
N GLN A 55 -2.01 12.33 -7.35
CA GLN A 55 -1.19 12.59 -8.54
C GLN A 55 0.11 11.79 -8.52
N ARG A 56 0.80 11.70 -7.37
CA ARG A 56 2.01 10.87 -7.21
C ARG A 56 1.72 9.37 -7.41
N LEU A 57 0.50 8.95 -7.15
CA LEU A 57 0.03 7.58 -7.39
C LEU A 57 -0.51 7.37 -8.81
N GLY A 58 -0.59 8.41 -9.64
CA GLY A 58 -1.18 8.37 -10.98
C GLY A 58 -2.72 8.45 -10.98
N LEU A 59 -3.34 8.87 -9.88
CA LEU A 59 -4.78 9.01 -9.73
C LEU A 59 -5.23 10.45 -10.00
N ARG A 60 -6.41 10.62 -10.61
CA ARG A 60 -7.06 11.92 -10.82
C ARG A 60 -8.18 12.08 -9.78
N LEU A 61 -7.93 12.86 -8.72
CA LEU A 61 -8.83 12.99 -7.58
C LEU A 61 -9.49 14.38 -7.44
N GLY A 62 -9.16 15.33 -8.32
CA GLY A 62 -9.63 16.72 -8.18
C GLY A 62 -11.14 16.94 -8.26
N ALA A 63 -11.87 16.01 -8.90
CA ALA A 63 -13.33 16.04 -8.99
C ALA A 63 -14.04 15.10 -8.01
N GLU A 64 -13.27 14.38 -7.19
CA GLU A 64 -13.81 13.37 -6.27
C GLU A 64 -14.16 13.97 -4.90
N SER A 65 -15.04 13.29 -4.18
CA SER A 65 -15.25 13.60 -2.78
C SER A 65 -14.09 13.13 -1.91
N LEU A 66 -14.01 13.65 -0.69
CA LEU A 66 -13.03 13.25 0.32
C LEU A 66 -13.07 11.73 0.58
N ARG A 67 -14.27 11.14 0.67
CA ARG A 67 -14.45 9.69 0.90
C ARG A 67 -13.99 8.87 -0.30
N VAL A 68 -14.42 9.26 -1.49
CA VAL A 68 -14.04 8.57 -2.74
C VAL A 68 -12.53 8.70 -3.01
N ALA A 69 -11.95 9.88 -2.79
CA ALA A 69 -10.52 10.07 -2.91
C ALA A 69 -9.72 9.19 -1.95
N ALA A 70 -10.14 9.10 -0.68
CA ALA A 70 -9.52 8.22 0.30
C ALA A 70 -9.62 6.74 -0.10
N ALA A 71 -10.79 6.30 -0.58
CA ALA A 71 -11.00 4.93 -1.03
C ALA A 71 -10.11 4.57 -2.24
N LYS A 72 -10.04 5.46 -3.26
CA LYS A 72 -9.18 5.27 -4.44
C LYS A 72 -7.70 5.19 -4.08
N ILE A 73 -7.22 6.06 -3.20
CA ILE A 73 -5.85 6.03 -2.69
C ILE A 73 -5.59 4.68 -2.01
N HIS A 74 -6.49 4.25 -1.14
CA HIS A 74 -6.34 3.01 -0.38
C HIS A 74 -6.32 1.76 -1.29
N GLU A 75 -7.21 1.69 -2.28
CA GLU A 75 -7.23 0.60 -3.26
C GLU A 75 -5.94 0.55 -4.08
N GLU A 76 -5.43 1.70 -4.54
CA GLU A 76 -4.18 1.77 -5.30
C GLU A 76 -2.97 1.33 -4.46
N LEU A 77 -2.89 1.76 -3.21
CA LEU A 77 -1.82 1.33 -2.28
C LEU A 77 -1.88 -0.17 -2.03
N ARG A 78 -3.09 -0.73 -1.87
CA ARG A 78 -3.29 -2.17 -1.72
C ARG A 78 -2.86 -2.93 -2.97
N ARG A 79 -3.25 -2.46 -4.17
CA ARG A 79 -2.84 -3.05 -5.44
C ARG A 79 -1.32 -3.08 -5.57
N ARG A 80 -0.64 -1.96 -5.33
CA ARG A 80 0.83 -1.87 -5.36
C ARG A 80 1.49 -2.80 -4.36
N SER A 81 0.91 -2.95 -3.17
CA SER A 81 1.44 -3.85 -2.15
C SER A 81 1.32 -5.32 -2.57
N VAL A 82 0.19 -5.71 -3.16
CA VAL A 82 0.00 -7.08 -3.70
C VAL A 82 0.97 -7.34 -4.86
N ASP A 83 1.13 -6.37 -5.77
CA ASP A 83 2.06 -6.48 -6.89
C ASP A 83 3.51 -6.61 -6.39
N ALA A 84 3.90 -5.84 -5.36
CA ALA A 84 5.24 -5.93 -4.77
C ALA A 84 5.49 -7.30 -4.12
N ILE A 85 4.52 -7.85 -3.37
CA ILE A 85 4.62 -9.21 -2.80
C ILE A 85 4.87 -10.24 -3.91
N ARG A 86 4.11 -10.15 -5.00
CA ARG A 86 4.22 -11.06 -6.14
C ARG A 86 5.56 -10.91 -6.86
N THR A 87 5.95 -9.68 -7.19
CA THR A 87 7.17 -9.38 -7.95
C THR A 87 8.43 -9.80 -7.20
N LEU A 88 8.46 -9.55 -5.88
CA LEU A 88 9.58 -9.90 -5.02
C LEU A 88 9.48 -11.36 -4.50
N ASP A 89 8.39 -12.07 -4.81
CA ASP A 89 8.09 -13.41 -4.28
C ASP A 89 8.33 -13.49 -2.76
N LEU A 90 7.73 -12.52 -2.02
CA LEU A 90 7.93 -12.40 -0.57
C LEU A 90 7.21 -13.52 0.17
N LYS A 91 7.94 -14.19 1.07
CA LYS A 91 7.44 -15.29 1.91
C LYS A 91 7.92 -15.16 3.35
N PRO A 92 7.19 -15.72 4.31
CA PRO A 92 7.74 -15.91 5.66
C PRO A 92 9.08 -16.64 5.63
N GLY A 93 10.07 -16.11 6.33
CA GLY A 93 11.45 -16.60 6.34
C GLY A 93 12.40 -15.85 5.42
N ASP A 94 11.92 -15.08 4.44
CA ASP A 94 12.78 -14.27 3.57
C ASP A 94 13.50 -13.17 4.35
N ARG A 95 14.72 -12.89 3.92
CA ARG A 95 15.50 -11.73 4.39
C ARG A 95 15.18 -10.53 3.49
N VAL A 96 14.88 -9.41 4.11
CA VAL A 96 14.53 -8.17 3.41
C VAL A 96 15.24 -6.99 4.04
N VAL A 97 15.47 -5.97 3.24
CA VAL A 97 15.97 -4.68 3.66
C VAL A 97 14.85 -3.66 3.50
N ARG A 98 14.65 -2.82 4.51
CA ARG A 98 13.71 -1.72 4.44
C ARG A 98 14.37 -0.51 3.79
N ARG A 99 13.77 -0.01 2.69
CA ARG A 99 14.15 1.28 2.13
C ARG A 99 13.77 2.41 3.10
N PRO A 100 14.66 3.37 3.36
CA PRO A 100 14.30 4.53 4.15
C PRO A 100 13.14 5.26 3.45
N VAL A 101 12.10 5.59 4.23
CA VAL A 101 11.06 6.50 3.76
C VAL A 101 11.70 7.89 3.74
N PHE A 102 11.74 8.54 2.59
CA PHE A 102 12.28 9.89 2.46
C PHE A 102 11.44 10.83 3.31
N GLU A 103 11.99 11.28 4.42
CA GLU A 103 11.42 12.38 5.19
C GLU A 103 11.90 13.70 4.57
N PRO A 104 10.98 14.65 4.27
CA PRO A 104 11.32 15.87 3.52
C PRO A 104 12.28 16.83 4.24
N HIS A 105 12.70 16.53 5.47
CA HIS A 105 13.53 17.41 6.30
C HIS A 105 14.67 16.70 7.07
N GLY A 106 15.03 15.47 6.71
CA GLY A 106 16.10 14.73 7.36
C GLY A 106 17.13 14.22 6.37
N GLU A 107 18.41 14.27 6.73
CA GLU A 107 19.44 13.54 5.99
C GLU A 107 19.10 12.05 5.97
N PRO A 108 19.33 11.34 4.83
CA PRO A 108 19.06 9.93 4.76
C PRO A 108 19.96 9.21 5.77
N HIS A 109 19.42 8.75 6.88
CA HIS A 109 20.13 7.79 7.71
C HIS A 109 20.22 6.48 6.92
N GLU A 110 21.35 6.23 6.32
CA GLU A 110 21.72 4.98 5.64
C GLU A 110 21.89 3.82 6.65
N THR A 111 20.92 3.59 7.49
CA THR A 111 20.89 2.36 8.29
C THR A 111 20.10 1.33 7.50
N THR A 112 20.80 0.61 6.64
CA THR A 112 20.28 -0.56 5.95
C THR A 112 20.08 -1.67 6.97
N GLN A 113 18.92 -1.67 7.63
CA GLN A 113 18.60 -2.71 8.59
C GLN A 113 17.95 -3.89 7.87
N GLU A 114 18.56 -5.06 8.02
CA GLU A 114 17.98 -6.32 7.54
C GLU A 114 16.95 -6.87 8.54
N PHE A 115 15.89 -7.42 7.98
CA PHE A 115 14.81 -8.07 8.71
C PHE A 115 14.53 -9.46 8.13
N VAL A 116 13.97 -10.34 8.94
CA VAL A 116 13.42 -11.62 8.48
C VAL A 116 11.91 -11.54 8.59
N ILE A 117 11.21 -11.87 7.49
CA ILE A 117 9.74 -11.88 7.47
C ILE A 117 9.22 -12.96 8.41
N SER A 118 8.33 -12.58 9.34
CA SER A 118 7.60 -13.50 10.18
C SER A 118 6.26 -13.91 9.57
N SER A 119 5.52 -12.95 9.03
CA SER A 119 4.21 -13.18 8.42
C SER A 119 3.84 -12.06 7.46
N ILE A 120 2.95 -12.37 6.53
CA ILE A 120 2.31 -11.41 5.63
C ILE A 120 0.81 -11.52 5.90
N GLN A 121 0.19 -10.42 6.32
CA GLN A 121 -1.24 -10.38 6.63
C GLN A 121 -2.11 -10.21 5.37
N SER A 122 -3.41 -10.47 5.49
CA SER A 122 -4.39 -10.32 4.40
C SER A 122 -4.49 -8.89 3.84
N ASN A 123 -4.15 -7.88 4.66
CA ASN A 123 -4.03 -6.49 4.22
C ASN A 123 -2.68 -6.17 3.55
N SER A 124 -1.87 -7.18 3.25
CA SER A 124 -0.53 -7.11 2.65
C SER A 124 0.54 -6.50 3.56
N ARG A 125 0.30 -6.32 4.86
CA ARG A 125 1.32 -5.83 5.79
C ARG A 125 2.30 -6.93 6.16
N VAL A 126 3.59 -6.63 6.08
CA VAL A 126 4.68 -7.56 6.37
C VAL A 126 5.20 -7.33 7.77
N PHE A 127 5.24 -8.37 8.59
CA PHE A 127 5.76 -8.34 9.96
C PHE A 127 7.10 -9.06 10.04
N PHE A 128 7.95 -8.64 10.98
CA PHE A 128 9.32 -9.12 11.11
C PHE A 128 9.52 -9.97 12.36
N LYS A 129 10.42 -10.97 12.28
CA LYS A 129 10.84 -11.78 13.43
C LYS A 129 11.64 -10.93 14.41
N GLY A 130 11.32 -11.04 15.69
CA GLY A 130 12.01 -10.27 16.74
C GLY A 130 11.77 -8.76 16.71
N GLY A 131 10.89 -8.27 15.84
CA GLY A 131 10.65 -6.84 15.63
C GLY A 131 9.67 -6.18 16.61
N HIS A 132 9.25 -6.87 17.68
CA HIS A 132 8.31 -6.31 18.68
C HIS A 132 7.09 -5.61 18.04
N GLY A 133 6.49 -6.23 17.02
CA GLY A 133 5.37 -5.67 16.26
C GLY A 133 5.76 -4.71 15.12
N GLN A 134 7.05 -4.54 14.85
CA GLN A 134 7.49 -3.77 13.69
C GLN A 134 7.00 -4.41 12.38
N SER A 135 6.60 -3.56 11.47
CA SER A 135 6.04 -3.96 10.19
C SER A 135 6.36 -2.93 9.11
N ALA A 136 6.29 -3.35 7.86
CA ALA A 136 6.45 -2.46 6.71
C ALA A 136 5.43 -2.81 5.62
N TRP A 137 5.25 -1.87 4.69
CA TRP A 137 4.53 -2.15 3.45
C TRP A 137 5.47 -2.83 2.45
N PRO A 138 5.02 -3.81 1.66
CA PRO A 138 5.85 -4.51 0.69
C PRO A 138 6.60 -3.59 -0.27
N THR A 139 5.98 -2.47 -0.65
CA THR A 139 6.59 -1.44 -1.51
C THR A 139 7.81 -0.74 -0.90
N GLN A 140 8.05 -0.91 0.39
CA GLN A 140 9.20 -0.36 1.13
C GLN A 140 10.32 -1.39 1.32
N LEU A 141 10.15 -2.61 0.79
CA LEU A 141 11.06 -3.72 1.02
C LEU A 141 11.84 -4.07 -0.25
N GLU A 142 13.06 -4.51 -0.04
CA GLU A 142 13.89 -5.19 -1.03
C GLU A 142 14.25 -6.58 -0.50
N LYS A 143 14.10 -7.59 -1.36
CA LYS A 143 14.52 -8.95 -0.99
C LYS A 143 16.03 -9.07 -1.09
N VAL A 144 16.66 -9.65 -0.08
CA VAL A 144 18.09 -9.96 -0.10
C VAL A 144 18.27 -11.33 -0.72
N ASP A 145 18.82 -11.37 -1.92
CA ASP A 145 19.16 -12.64 -2.57
C ASP A 145 20.36 -13.26 -1.88
N ILE A 146 20.17 -14.47 -1.34
CA ILE A 146 21.26 -15.26 -0.72
C ILE A 146 22.05 -15.98 -1.84
N GLN A 147 22.32 -15.33 -2.96
CA GLN A 147 23.20 -15.89 -3.97
C GLN A 147 24.53 -15.15 -3.98
N GLY A 148 25.50 -15.76 -3.32
CA GLY A 148 26.90 -15.61 -3.66
C GLY A 148 27.64 -14.43 -3.07
N SER A 149 28.11 -14.55 -1.85
CA SER A 149 29.38 -13.93 -1.47
C SER A 149 30.01 -14.67 -0.31
N HIS A 150 30.53 -15.84 -0.62
CA HIS A 150 31.71 -16.33 0.09
C HIS A 150 32.87 -16.19 -0.88
N PRO A 151 33.65 -15.12 -0.83
CA PRO A 151 34.99 -15.18 -1.42
C PRO A 151 35.73 -16.22 -0.57
N ALA A 152 36.03 -17.36 -1.18
CA ALA A 152 36.94 -18.32 -0.65
C ALA A 152 38.24 -17.58 -0.31
N HIS A 153 38.54 -17.49 0.97
CA HIS A 153 39.80 -17.06 1.46
C HIS A 153 40.84 -18.11 0.96
N PRO A 154 41.78 -17.78 0.09
CA PRO A 154 42.82 -18.73 -0.22
C PRO A 154 43.62 -18.93 1.06
N ALA A 155 43.62 -20.16 1.53
CA ALA A 155 44.56 -20.60 2.53
C ALA A 155 45.96 -20.42 1.98
N ASP A 156 46.65 -19.38 2.42
CA ASP A 156 48.07 -19.25 2.18
C ASP A 156 48.78 -20.40 2.87
N GLY A 157 49.22 -21.31 2.00
CA GLY A 157 50.03 -22.45 2.36
C GLY A 157 51.32 -22.01 2.97
N VAL A 158 51.58 -22.58 4.08
CA VAL A 158 52.88 -22.73 4.72
C VAL A 158 53.94 -23.19 3.70
N GLY A 159 55.05 -22.52 3.72
CA GLY A 159 56.22 -22.97 3.04
C GLY A 159 57.50 -22.40 3.62
N ARG A 160 58.09 -23.11 4.60
CA ARG A 160 59.48 -23.16 5.00
C ARG A 160 60.21 -21.85 5.35
#